data_165b4ce220c7da9035e1b2ac9218d701
#
_entry.id   165b4ce220c7da9035e1b2ac9218d701
#
_cell.length_a   1.000
_cell.length_b   1.000
_cell.length_c   1.000
_cell.angle_alpha   90.00
_cell.angle_beta   90.00
_cell.angle_gamma   90.00
#
_symmetry.space_group_name_H-M   'P 1'
#
loop_
_entity.id
_entity.type
_entity.pdbx_description
1 polymer ?
#
loop_
_entity_poly.entity_id
_entity_poly.type
_entity_poly.pdbx_seq_one_letter_code
_entity_poly.pdbx_strand_id
1 'polypeptide(L)'
;MELLHTFQKLSGGHMLLLSADKGDHRHEELVHEIMPPIVLHDNGFSMQFNYHALGLYVQQAGGQVFTTSFRHASLNIVAFAQGLPQTENLALAYDEYIEYNNPDDNFAAMIEIDKRPNIDIPELLAYMRLKRYDSYAFLLIFNVLRKQFNGIPLRLIPTLKLTVDRIWDNYYHIGERFNIPFYLGAMLSAVREYKESAMYYEYAVGMYGREPHTLYNLCAAYTQLGRLDEALALIDEVQERAPQIKEAVKQREVILEAMKKRTS
;
A
#
# COMPACT_ATOMS: atom_id res chain seq x y z
N MET A 1 -23.56 22.68 -0.43
CA MET A 1 -23.12 24.08 -0.52
C MET A 1 -22.71 24.66 0.83
N GLU A 2 -23.47 24.45 1.89
CA GLU A 2 -23.11 24.91 3.25
C GLU A 2 -21.74 24.42 3.72
N LEU A 3 -21.41 23.16 3.43
CA LEU A 3 -20.10 22.59 3.80
C LEU A 3 -18.93 23.36 3.15
N LEU A 4 -19.01 23.63 1.85
CA LEU A 4 -17.98 24.41 1.15
C LEU A 4 -17.87 25.83 1.70
N HIS A 5 -18.99 26.46 1.98
CA HIS A 5 -19.00 27.78 2.59
C HIS A 5 -18.35 27.77 3.99
N THR A 6 -18.62 26.73 4.76
CA THR A 6 -17.99 26.52 6.07
C THR A 6 -16.48 26.35 5.93
N PHE A 7 -16.02 25.50 5.00
CA PHE A 7 -14.58 25.31 4.76
C PHE A 7 -13.90 26.60 4.30
N GLN A 8 -14.52 27.32 3.38
CA GLN A 8 -14.03 28.61 2.89
C GLN A 8 -13.91 29.62 4.02
N LYS A 9 -14.90 29.70 4.90
CA LYS A 9 -14.86 30.57 6.07
C LYS A 9 -13.77 30.18 7.07
N LEU A 10 -13.60 28.88 7.35
CA LEU A 10 -12.57 28.37 8.26
C LEU A 10 -11.15 28.57 7.70
N SER A 11 -10.98 28.53 6.39
CA SER A 11 -9.70 28.72 5.71
C SER A 11 -9.35 30.19 5.42
N GLY A 12 -10.16 31.15 5.89
CA GLY A 12 -9.95 32.57 5.59
C GLY A 12 -10.11 32.93 4.11
N GLY A 13 -10.91 32.16 3.36
CA GLY A 13 -11.17 32.35 1.93
C GLY A 13 -10.19 31.64 1.00
N HIS A 14 -9.14 31.00 1.51
CA HIS A 14 -8.14 30.27 0.71
C HIS A 14 -8.32 28.76 0.89
N MET A 15 -8.87 28.08 -0.09
CA MET A 15 -9.22 26.66 0.02
C MET A 15 -8.71 25.86 -1.18
N LEU A 16 -8.11 24.72 -0.89
CA LEU A 16 -7.96 23.61 -1.82
C LEU A 16 -8.71 22.41 -1.24
N LEU A 17 -9.72 21.93 -1.95
CA LEU A 17 -10.44 20.70 -1.62
C LEU A 17 -10.14 19.66 -2.68
N LEU A 18 -9.54 18.54 -2.29
CA LEU A 18 -9.41 17.34 -3.10
C LEU A 18 -10.50 16.35 -2.67
N SER A 19 -11.35 15.98 -3.61
CA SER A 19 -12.45 15.05 -3.36
C SER A 19 -12.34 13.85 -4.29
N ALA A 20 -12.51 12.65 -3.73
CA ALA A 20 -12.44 11.40 -4.46
C ALA A 20 -13.66 10.54 -4.11
N ASP A 21 -14.51 10.29 -5.09
CA ASP A 21 -15.73 9.47 -4.93
C ASP A 21 -16.23 8.96 -6.28
N LYS A 22 -17.18 8.03 -6.23
CA LYS A 22 -17.98 7.70 -7.41
C LYS A 22 -18.84 8.89 -7.77
N GLY A 23 -18.75 9.34 -9.01
CA GLY A 23 -19.54 10.48 -9.48
C GLY A 23 -19.06 10.98 -10.82
N ASP A 24 -19.82 11.85 -11.41
CA ASP A 24 -19.54 12.38 -12.74
C ASP A 24 -19.29 13.89 -12.70
N HIS A 25 -18.26 14.31 -13.45
CA HIS A 25 -17.86 15.72 -13.54
C HIS A 25 -18.24 16.35 -14.89
N ARG A 26 -18.75 15.57 -15.84
CA ARG A 26 -19.16 16.03 -17.16
C ARG A 26 -20.68 16.10 -17.28
N HIS A 27 -21.15 17.12 -17.97
CA HIS A 27 -22.59 17.29 -18.23
C HIS A 27 -23.15 16.11 -19.04
N GLU A 28 -22.44 15.64 -20.04
CA GLU A 28 -22.85 14.58 -20.95
C GLU A 28 -23.12 13.25 -20.22
N GLU A 29 -22.41 12.99 -19.15
CA GLU A 29 -22.56 11.78 -18.34
C GLU A 29 -23.83 11.82 -17.49
N LEU A 30 -24.29 13.01 -17.13
CA LEU A 30 -25.49 13.22 -16.30
C LEU A 30 -26.79 13.30 -17.09
N VAL A 31 -26.75 13.65 -18.38
CA VAL A 31 -27.95 13.89 -19.21
C VAL A 31 -28.79 12.64 -19.45
N HIS A 32 -28.14 11.45 -19.43
CA HIS A 32 -28.82 10.18 -19.72
C HIS A 32 -29.37 9.49 -18.47
N GLU A 33 -29.12 10.02 -17.28
CA GLU A 33 -29.62 9.45 -16.03
C GLU A 33 -30.86 10.19 -15.55
N ILE A 34 -32.00 9.50 -15.60
CA ILE A 34 -33.29 10.03 -15.09
C ILE A 34 -33.22 10.18 -13.55
N MET A 35 -32.51 9.28 -12.89
CA MET A 35 -32.18 9.33 -11.46
C MET A 35 -30.77 8.78 -11.23
N PRO A 36 -29.97 9.37 -10.32
CA PRO A 36 -28.69 8.79 -9.98
C PRO A 36 -28.89 7.39 -9.41
N PRO A 37 -28.07 6.40 -9.81
CA PRO A 37 -28.20 5.05 -9.32
C PRO A 37 -27.97 5.00 -7.80
N ILE A 38 -28.94 4.47 -7.07
CA ILE A 38 -28.82 4.20 -5.65
C ILE A 38 -28.35 2.77 -5.48
N VAL A 39 -27.20 2.59 -4.88
CA VAL A 39 -26.68 1.26 -4.55
C VAL A 39 -27.00 0.96 -3.10
N LEU A 40 -27.76 -0.10 -2.87
CA LEU A 40 -28.12 -0.55 -1.53
C LEU A 40 -27.02 -1.47 -0.97
N HIS A 41 -26.67 -1.26 0.28
CA HIS A 41 -25.79 -2.07 1.09
C HIS A 41 -26.56 -2.60 2.30
N ASP A 42 -26.03 -3.60 3.00
CA ASP A 42 -26.73 -4.24 4.14
C ASP A 42 -27.23 -3.23 5.19
N ASN A 43 -26.46 -2.17 5.46
CA ASN A 43 -26.76 -1.19 6.50
C ASN A 43 -26.86 0.26 5.98
N GLY A 44 -27.05 0.46 4.67
CA GLY A 44 -27.10 1.80 4.11
C GLY A 44 -27.27 1.82 2.60
N PHE A 45 -27.05 2.99 2.04
CA PHE A 45 -27.04 3.19 0.59
C PHE A 45 -25.92 4.14 0.20
N SER A 46 -25.48 4.06 -1.05
CA SER A 46 -24.58 5.03 -1.67
C SER A 46 -25.21 5.59 -2.95
N MET A 47 -24.91 6.85 -3.23
CA MET A 47 -25.29 7.54 -4.45
C MET A 47 -24.04 8.13 -5.11
N GLN A 48 -24.08 8.27 -6.41
CA GLN A 48 -23.02 8.95 -7.15
C GLN A 48 -23.01 10.45 -6.80
N PHE A 49 -21.79 10.98 -6.70
CA PHE A 49 -21.59 12.39 -6.41
C PHE A 49 -21.67 13.23 -7.69
N ASN A 50 -22.41 14.34 -7.68
CA ASN A 50 -22.50 15.24 -8.82
C ASN A 50 -21.37 16.29 -8.78
N TYR A 51 -20.20 15.92 -9.28
CA TYR A 51 -19.04 16.80 -9.37
C TYR A 51 -19.23 17.95 -10.36
N HIS A 52 -20.07 17.75 -11.41
CA HIS A 52 -20.38 18.80 -12.37
C HIS A 52 -21.11 19.98 -11.69
N ALA A 53 -22.17 19.71 -10.93
CA ALA A 53 -22.91 20.74 -10.22
C ALA A 53 -22.03 21.48 -9.20
N LEU A 54 -21.18 20.75 -8.47
CA LEU A 54 -20.25 21.35 -7.53
C LEU A 54 -19.20 22.20 -8.24
N GLY A 55 -18.70 21.73 -9.38
CA GLY A 55 -17.75 22.47 -10.22
C GLY A 55 -18.31 23.78 -10.71
N LEU A 56 -19.55 23.79 -11.22
CA LEU A 56 -20.24 25.00 -11.65
C LEU A 56 -20.39 26.01 -10.49
N TYR A 57 -20.74 25.54 -9.31
CA TYR A 57 -20.83 26.39 -8.13
C TYR A 57 -19.51 27.06 -7.78
N VAL A 58 -18.41 26.29 -7.75
CA VAL A 58 -17.07 26.81 -7.44
C VAL A 58 -16.62 27.82 -8.50
N GLN A 59 -16.84 27.52 -9.78
CA GLN A 59 -16.49 28.43 -10.89
C GLN A 59 -17.28 29.74 -10.83
N GLN A 60 -18.59 29.68 -10.53
CA GLN A 60 -19.43 30.89 -10.36
C GLN A 60 -18.96 31.73 -9.16
N ALA A 61 -18.40 31.12 -8.15
CA ALA A 61 -17.78 31.79 -6.99
C ALA A 61 -16.35 32.28 -7.25
N GLY A 62 -15.89 32.27 -8.51
CA GLY A 62 -14.54 32.71 -8.91
C GLY A 62 -13.42 31.71 -8.59
N GLY A 63 -13.75 30.47 -8.29
CA GLY A 63 -12.77 29.39 -8.08
C GLY A 63 -12.41 28.64 -9.35
N GLN A 64 -11.47 27.72 -9.23
CA GLN A 64 -11.03 26.83 -10.30
C GLN A 64 -11.34 25.38 -9.96
N VAL A 65 -11.59 24.58 -10.99
CA VAL A 65 -11.91 23.16 -10.89
C VAL A 65 -10.97 22.38 -11.79
N PHE A 66 -10.34 21.36 -11.24
CA PHE A 66 -9.45 20.44 -11.96
C PHE A 66 -10.13 19.08 -12.01
N THR A 67 -10.30 18.55 -13.21
CA THR A 67 -10.93 17.27 -13.50
C THR A 67 -10.10 16.51 -14.50
N THR A 68 -10.21 15.18 -14.51
CA THR A 68 -9.53 14.34 -15.51
C THR A 68 -10.14 14.50 -16.90
N SER A 69 -9.33 14.29 -17.93
CA SER A 69 -9.78 14.40 -19.34
C SER A 69 -10.59 13.19 -19.79
N PHE A 70 -10.53 12.07 -19.07
CA PHE A 70 -11.33 10.87 -19.36
C PHE A 70 -12.16 10.43 -18.18
N ARG A 71 -13.19 9.64 -18.48
CA ARG A 71 -14.08 9.07 -17.47
C ARG A 71 -13.41 7.92 -16.76
N HIS A 72 -13.42 7.98 -15.43
CA HIS A 72 -13.02 6.88 -14.57
C HIS A 72 -14.25 6.12 -14.07
N ALA A 73 -14.19 4.79 -14.10
CA ALA A 73 -15.33 3.94 -13.82
C ALA A 73 -15.58 3.75 -12.32
N SER A 74 -14.52 3.79 -11.50
CA SER A 74 -14.63 3.47 -10.07
C SER A 74 -14.51 4.68 -9.17
N LEU A 75 -13.60 5.60 -9.47
CA LEU A 75 -13.28 6.73 -8.61
C LEU A 75 -12.89 7.95 -9.44
N ASN A 76 -13.69 9.00 -9.37
CA ASN A 76 -13.31 10.32 -9.89
C ASN A 76 -12.66 11.15 -8.80
N ILE A 77 -11.53 11.78 -9.12
CA ILE A 77 -10.82 12.68 -8.23
C ILE A 77 -10.92 14.08 -8.82
N VAL A 78 -11.50 15.00 -8.06
CA VAL A 78 -11.70 16.40 -8.48
C VAL A 78 -11.08 17.32 -7.46
N ALA A 79 -10.32 18.32 -7.94
CA ALA A 79 -9.78 19.36 -7.09
C ALA A 79 -10.52 20.69 -7.31
N PHE A 80 -10.88 21.32 -6.21
CA PHE A 80 -11.56 22.64 -6.17
C PHE A 80 -10.66 23.63 -5.47
N ALA A 81 -10.23 24.65 -6.17
CA ALA A 81 -9.38 25.73 -5.64
C ALA A 81 -10.16 27.04 -5.58
N GLN A 82 -10.10 27.74 -4.46
CA GLN A 82 -10.79 29.02 -4.27
C GLN A 82 -9.91 29.99 -3.48
N GLY A 83 -9.87 31.24 -3.93
CA GLY A 83 -9.08 32.30 -3.28
C GLY A 83 -7.56 32.12 -3.36
N LEU A 84 -7.04 31.18 -4.15
CA LEU A 84 -5.62 30.94 -4.30
C LEU A 84 -5.04 31.86 -5.39
N PRO A 85 -3.92 32.57 -5.10
CA PRO A 85 -3.36 33.57 -6.01
C PRO A 85 -2.62 32.97 -7.22
N GLN A 86 -2.14 31.74 -7.11
CA GLN A 86 -1.40 31.01 -8.17
C GLN A 86 -1.86 29.58 -8.20
N THR A 87 -2.37 29.16 -9.34
CA THR A 87 -2.93 27.82 -9.54
C THR A 87 -2.20 27.01 -10.63
N GLU A 88 -1.20 27.59 -11.29
CA GLU A 88 -0.43 26.90 -12.33
C GLU A 88 0.33 25.69 -11.78
N ASN A 89 0.96 25.84 -10.63
CA ASN A 89 1.64 24.73 -9.96
C ASN A 89 0.64 23.65 -9.48
N LEU A 90 -0.58 24.05 -9.14
CA LEU A 90 -1.65 23.13 -8.76
C LEU A 90 -2.14 22.35 -9.99
N ALA A 91 -2.28 23.00 -11.15
CA ALA A 91 -2.62 22.34 -12.41
C ALA A 91 -1.56 21.29 -12.77
N LEU A 92 -0.28 21.67 -12.75
CA LEU A 92 0.83 20.74 -13.01
C LEU A 92 0.85 19.56 -12.02
N ALA A 93 0.61 19.82 -10.73
CA ALA A 93 0.52 18.76 -9.73
C ALA A 93 -0.69 17.86 -9.96
N TYR A 94 -1.83 18.41 -10.33
CA TYR A 94 -3.03 17.64 -10.66
C TYR A 94 -2.78 16.72 -11.85
N ASP A 95 -2.19 17.24 -12.92
CA ASP A 95 -1.83 16.44 -14.09
C ASP A 95 -0.86 15.32 -13.75
N GLU A 96 0.21 15.61 -13.04
CA GLU A 96 1.24 14.64 -12.66
C GLU A 96 0.70 13.53 -11.74
N TYR A 97 -0.14 13.88 -10.75
CA TYR A 97 -0.55 12.94 -9.70
C TYR A 97 -1.93 12.33 -9.91
N ILE A 98 -2.78 12.96 -10.72
CA ILE A 98 -4.18 12.54 -10.89
C ILE A 98 -4.47 12.18 -12.35
N GLU A 99 -4.22 13.08 -13.30
CA GLU A 99 -4.51 12.84 -14.72
C GLU A 99 -3.73 11.63 -15.25
N TYR A 100 -2.40 11.58 -15.00
CA TYR A 100 -1.51 10.53 -15.50
C TYR A 100 -1.28 9.38 -14.52
N ASN A 101 -1.83 9.42 -13.32
CA ASN A 101 -1.68 8.42 -12.27
C ASN A 101 -2.99 8.10 -11.55
N ASN A 102 -4.09 8.05 -12.29
CA ASN A 102 -5.40 7.78 -11.71
C ASN A 102 -5.48 6.37 -11.08
N PRO A 103 -6.25 6.17 -10.00
CA PRO A 103 -6.47 4.88 -9.37
C PRO A 103 -6.94 3.78 -10.33
N ASP A 104 -7.84 4.07 -11.27
CA ASP A 104 -8.34 3.08 -12.24
C ASP A 104 -7.25 2.58 -13.18
N ASP A 105 -6.42 3.49 -13.73
CA ASP A 105 -5.30 3.15 -14.61
C ASP A 105 -4.24 2.36 -13.84
N ASN A 106 -3.97 2.78 -12.62
CA ASN A 106 -3.07 2.08 -11.71
C ASN A 106 -3.57 0.65 -11.46
N PHE A 107 -4.85 0.49 -11.14
CA PHE A 107 -5.44 -0.81 -10.88
C PHE A 107 -5.42 -1.72 -12.11
N ALA A 108 -5.79 -1.19 -13.28
CA ALA A 108 -5.76 -1.92 -14.54
C ALA A 108 -4.34 -2.41 -14.89
N ALA A 109 -3.33 -1.52 -14.75
CA ALA A 109 -1.93 -1.89 -15.00
C ALA A 109 -1.43 -2.95 -14.00
N MET A 110 -1.90 -2.95 -12.76
CA MET A 110 -1.51 -3.89 -11.73
C MET A 110 -2.06 -5.30 -11.96
N ILE A 111 -3.32 -5.42 -12.37
CA ILE A 111 -3.93 -6.72 -12.72
C ILE A 111 -3.14 -7.41 -13.84
N GLU A 112 -2.66 -6.67 -14.81
CA GLU A 112 -1.87 -7.23 -15.92
C GLU A 112 -0.48 -7.72 -15.47
N ILE A 113 0.12 -7.10 -14.45
CA ILE A 113 1.41 -7.57 -13.89
C ILE A 113 1.26 -8.92 -13.20
N ASP A 114 0.22 -9.09 -12.38
CA ASP A 114 -0.02 -10.35 -11.67
C ASP A 114 -0.31 -11.53 -12.63
N LYS A 115 -0.85 -11.24 -13.80
CA LYS A 115 -1.14 -12.21 -14.86
C LYS A 115 0.08 -12.57 -15.72
N ARG A 116 1.18 -11.82 -15.66
CA ARG A 116 2.39 -12.10 -16.46
C ARG A 116 3.18 -13.27 -15.88
N PRO A 117 3.29 -14.41 -16.59
CA PRO A 117 3.94 -15.60 -16.04
C PRO A 117 5.48 -15.48 -15.91
N ASN A 118 6.10 -14.56 -16.64
CA ASN A 118 7.56 -14.48 -16.80
C ASN A 118 8.15 -13.10 -16.47
N ILE A 119 7.49 -12.31 -15.63
CA ILE A 119 8.03 -11.02 -15.21
C ILE A 119 9.23 -11.25 -14.29
N ASP A 120 10.35 -10.61 -14.56
CA ASP A 120 11.56 -10.76 -13.77
C ASP A 120 11.68 -9.73 -12.62
N ILE A 121 12.63 -9.94 -11.72
CA ILE A 121 12.84 -9.03 -10.57
C ILE A 121 13.18 -7.61 -10.99
N PRO A 122 14.08 -7.35 -11.98
CA PRO A 122 14.32 -6.00 -12.50
C PRO A 122 13.06 -5.28 -12.97
N GLU A 123 12.14 -5.96 -13.66
CA GLU A 123 10.87 -5.40 -14.11
C GLU A 123 9.96 -5.06 -12.91
N LEU A 124 9.85 -5.98 -11.92
CA LEU A 124 9.09 -5.74 -10.69
C LEU A 124 9.63 -4.54 -9.90
N LEU A 125 10.97 -4.41 -9.81
CA LEU A 125 11.60 -3.27 -9.15
C LEU A 125 11.41 -1.96 -9.94
N ALA A 126 11.40 -2.01 -11.28
CA ALA A 126 11.07 -0.86 -12.11
C ALA A 126 9.62 -0.43 -11.88
N TYR A 127 8.71 -1.40 -11.81
CA TYR A 127 7.32 -1.14 -11.49
C TYR A 127 7.14 -0.48 -10.12
N MET A 128 7.83 -0.95 -9.09
CA MET A 128 7.79 -0.31 -7.77
C MET A 128 8.26 1.15 -7.81
N ARG A 129 9.28 1.48 -8.61
CA ARG A 129 9.72 2.88 -8.81
C ARG A 129 8.62 3.72 -9.48
N LEU A 130 7.99 3.21 -10.53
CA LEU A 130 6.87 3.88 -11.21
C LEU A 130 5.68 4.10 -10.27
N LYS A 131 5.42 3.16 -9.39
CA LYS A 131 4.36 3.25 -8.37
C LYS A 131 4.83 3.97 -7.09
N ARG A 132 5.96 4.67 -7.15
CA ARG A 132 6.50 5.47 -6.03
C ARG A 132 6.61 4.68 -4.73
N TYR A 133 6.86 3.38 -4.84
CA TYR A 133 6.99 2.45 -3.72
C TYR A 133 5.72 2.33 -2.85
N ASP A 134 4.56 2.46 -3.47
CA ASP A 134 3.28 2.28 -2.81
C ASP A 134 3.16 0.88 -2.18
N SER A 135 2.73 0.82 -0.92
CA SER A 135 2.67 -0.44 -0.16
C SER A 135 1.61 -1.41 -0.67
N TYR A 136 0.51 -0.92 -1.25
CA TYR A 136 -0.51 -1.76 -1.87
C TYR A 136 -0.02 -2.33 -3.21
N ALA A 137 0.65 -1.51 -4.03
CA ALA A 137 1.32 -1.98 -5.23
C ALA A 137 2.36 -3.08 -4.92
N PHE A 138 3.10 -2.94 -3.82
CA PHE A 138 4.01 -3.97 -3.33
C PHE A 138 3.30 -5.29 -3.01
N LEU A 139 2.18 -5.26 -2.30
CA LEU A 139 1.43 -6.48 -1.99
C LEU A 139 1.01 -7.25 -3.23
N LEU A 140 0.61 -6.55 -4.28
CA LEU A 140 0.16 -7.18 -5.53
C LEU A 140 1.30 -7.90 -6.26
N ILE A 141 2.51 -7.32 -6.24
CA ILE A 141 3.66 -7.97 -6.87
C ILE A 141 4.37 -8.97 -5.96
N PHE A 142 4.12 -8.94 -4.64
CA PHE A 142 4.85 -9.78 -3.67
C PHE A 142 4.75 -11.27 -3.99
N ASN A 143 3.57 -11.76 -4.38
CA ASN A 143 3.39 -13.17 -4.72
C ASN A 143 4.22 -13.61 -5.93
N VAL A 144 4.40 -12.72 -6.91
CA VAL A 144 5.24 -12.96 -8.08
C VAL A 144 6.72 -12.91 -7.70
N LEU A 145 7.10 -11.90 -6.91
CA LEU A 145 8.46 -11.72 -6.39
C LEU A 145 8.89 -12.91 -5.51
N ARG A 146 8.01 -13.38 -4.63
CA ARG A 146 8.28 -14.50 -3.72
C ARG A 146 8.64 -15.78 -4.44
N LYS A 147 8.07 -16.05 -5.61
CA LYS A 147 8.39 -17.24 -6.42
C LYS A 147 9.86 -17.23 -6.91
N GLN A 148 10.50 -16.07 -6.91
CA GLN A 148 11.87 -15.88 -7.40
C GLN A 148 12.90 -15.71 -6.28
N PHE A 149 12.52 -15.82 -5.01
CA PHE A 149 13.40 -15.59 -3.87
C PHE A 149 14.66 -16.48 -3.87
N ASN A 150 14.57 -17.72 -4.37
CA ASN A 150 15.70 -18.63 -4.42
C ASN A 150 16.76 -18.29 -5.51
N GLY A 151 16.50 -17.32 -6.37
CA GLY A 151 17.35 -16.98 -7.51
C GLY A 151 17.70 -15.50 -7.61
N ILE A 152 17.60 -14.73 -6.53
CA ILE A 152 17.87 -13.28 -6.55
C ILE A 152 19.36 -13.04 -6.82
N PRO A 153 19.74 -12.38 -7.93
CA PRO A 153 21.13 -12.05 -8.20
C PRO A 153 21.71 -11.10 -7.16
N LEU A 154 22.92 -11.36 -6.68
CA LEU A 154 23.59 -10.53 -5.66
C LEU A 154 23.62 -9.04 -6.02
N ARG A 155 23.78 -8.71 -7.30
CA ARG A 155 23.78 -7.32 -7.81
C ARG A 155 22.48 -6.56 -7.55
N LEU A 156 21.35 -7.27 -7.32
CA LEU A 156 20.05 -6.66 -7.07
C LEU A 156 19.76 -6.44 -5.57
N ILE A 157 20.57 -7.00 -4.68
CA ILE A 157 20.36 -6.88 -3.22
C ILE A 157 20.32 -5.40 -2.78
N PRO A 158 21.25 -4.53 -3.19
CA PRO A 158 21.19 -3.12 -2.81
C PRO A 158 19.91 -2.43 -3.28
N THR A 159 19.43 -2.74 -4.48
CA THR A 159 18.18 -2.20 -5.02
C THR A 159 16.96 -2.73 -4.27
N LEU A 160 16.96 -3.99 -3.89
CA LEU A 160 15.91 -4.59 -3.06
C LEU A 160 15.85 -3.95 -1.68
N LYS A 161 16.98 -3.73 -1.03
CA LYS A 161 17.06 -3.04 0.27
C LYS A 161 16.51 -1.62 0.14
N LEU A 162 16.96 -0.86 -0.84
CA LEU A 162 16.43 0.47 -1.11
C LEU A 162 14.91 0.45 -1.36
N THR A 163 14.42 -0.56 -2.07
CA THR A 163 12.98 -0.71 -2.32
C THR A 163 12.22 -0.95 -1.02
N VAL A 164 12.74 -1.81 -0.13
CA VAL A 164 12.15 -2.03 1.21
C VAL A 164 12.10 -0.74 2.01
N ASP A 165 13.22 0.00 2.07
CA ASP A 165 13.30 1.27 2.80
C ASP A 165 12.28 2.29 2.27
N ARG A 166 12.17 2.42 0.93
CA ARG A 166 11.22 3.34 0.30
C ARG A 166 9.76 2.95 0.49
N ILE A 167 9.45 1.65 0.48
CA ILE A 167 8.09 1.17 0.81
C ILE A 167 7.77 1.52 2.25
N TRP A 168 8.73 1.31 3.17
CA TRP A 168 8.54 1.62 4.57
C TRP A 168 8.39 3.12 4.84
N ASP A 169 9.18 3.96 4.20
CA ASP A 169 9.09 5.42 4.29
C ASP A 169 7.71 5.96 3.85
N ASN A 170 7.07 5.25 2.89
CA ASN A 170 5.75 5.62 2.37
C ASN A 170 4.60 4.89 3.08
N TYR A 171 4.91 3.91 3.93
CA TYR A 171 3.90 3.13 4.61
C TYR A 171 3.37 3.87 5.83
N TYR A 172 2.05 3.99 5.88
CA TYR A 172 1.34 4.56 7.02
C TYR A 172 0.28 3.58 7.51
N HIS A 173 0.47 3.05 8.72
CA HIS A 173 -0.46 2.08 9.31
C HIS A 173 -1.78 2.76 9.70
N ILE A 174 -2.88 2.39 9.06
CA ILE A 174 -4.23 2.92 9.28
C ILE A 174 -5.22 1.85 9.75
N GLY A 175 -4.72 0.71 10.25
CA GLY A 175 -5.54 -0.43 10.69
C GLY A 175 -5.94 -1.37 9.55
N GLU A 176 -5.23 -1.35 8.43
CA GLU A 176 -5.44 -2.28 7.31
C GLU A 176 -5.11 -3.74 7.72
N ARG A 177 -5.69 -4.69 6.98
CA ARG A 177 -5.54 -6.14 7.26
C ARG A 177 -4.21 -6.73 6.78
N PHE A 178 -3.45 -5.98 5.99
CA PHE A 178 -2.22 -6.47 5.36
C PHE A 178 -1.00 -6.13 6.19
N ASN A 179 -0.30 -7.15 6.63
CA ASN A 179 0.90 -7.02 7.46
C ASN A 179 2.12 -6.66 6.59
N ILE A 180 2.22 -5.40 6.17
CA ILE A 180 3.33 -4.90 5.32
C ILE A 180 4.69 -5.24 5.92
N PRO A 181 4.99 -4.94 7.21
CA PRO A 181 6.30 -5.26 7.77
C PRO A 181 6.64 -6.76 7.71
N PHE A 182 5.66 -7.66 7.83
CA PHE A 182 5.90 -9.09 7.62
C PHE A 182 6.45 -9.39 6.22
N TYR A 183 5.84 -8.81 5.18
CA TYR A 183 6.26 -9.04 3.79
C TYR A 183 7.63 -8.42 3.49
N LEU A 184 7.94 -7.25 4.08
CA LEU A 184 9.26 -6.62 3.98
C LEU A 184 10.33 -7.48 4.67
N GLY A 185 10.04 -7.99 5.86
CA GLY A 185 10.90 -8.93 6.57
C GLY A 185 11.18 -10.20 5.76
N ALA A 186 10.15 -10.77 5.10
CA ALA A 186 10.30 -11.95 4.25
C ALA A 186 11.19 -11.68 3.02
N MET A 187 11.08 -10.52 2.41
CA MET A 187 11.92 -10.12 1.27
C MET A 187 13.39 -9.99 1.68
N LEU A 188 13.67 -9.38 2.83
CA LEU A 188 15.03 -9.24 3.37
C LEU A 188 15.61 -10.59 3.81
N SER A 189 14.79 -11.46 4.41
CA SER A 189 15.21 -12.82 4.77
C SER A 189 15.65 -13.63 3.55
N ALA A 190 14.96 -13.49 2.42
CA ALA A 190 15.28 -14.15 1.16
C ALA A 190 16.67 -13.78 0.62
N VAL A 191 17.14 -12.57 0.90
CA VAL A 191 18.47 -12.09 0.52
C VAL A 191 19.49 -12.17 1.67
N ARG A 192 19.15 -12.87 2.76
CA ARG A 192 19.99 -13.10 3.94
C ARG A 192 20.36 -11.84 4.74
N GLU A 193 19.61 -10.78 4.57
CA GLU A 193 19.72 -9.55 5.39
C GLU A 193 18.94 -9.73 6.70
N TYR A 194 19.43 -10.67 7.53
CA TYR A 194 18.68 -11.17 8.70
C TYR A 194 18.48 -10.13 9.80
N LYS A 195 19.40 -9.17 9.91
CA LYS A 195 19.30 -8.11 10.93
C LYS A 195 18.09 -7.20 10.64
N GLU A 196 18.01 -6.69 9.44
CA GLU A 196 16.91 -5.85 8.98
C GLU A 196 15.62 -6.67 8.88
N SER A 197 15.70 -7.92 8.44
CA SER A 197 14.55 -8.84 8.41
C SER A 197 13.94 -9.02 9.79
N ALA A 198 14.76 -9.25 10.83
CA ALA A 198 14.29 -9.38 12.21
C ALA A 198 13.60 -8.09 12.68
N MET A 199 14.16 -6.93 12.41
CA MET A 199 13.58 -5.63 12.74
C MET A 199 12.16 -5.47 12.16
N TYR A 200 11.96 -5.81 10.89
CA TYR A 200 10.63 -5.74 10.27
C TYR A 200 9.66 -6.77 10.84
N TYR A 201 10.10 -7.97 11.20
CA TYR A 201 9.24 -8.92 11.91
C TYR A 201 8.90 -8.46 13.34
N GLU A 202 9.81 -7.79 14.02
CA GLU A 202 9.53 -7.15 15.32
C GLU A 202 8.46 -6.04 15.17
N TYR A 203 8.53 -5.22 14.11
CA TYR A 203 7.45 -4.25 13.78
C TYR A 203 6.14 -4.96 13.47
N ALA A 204 6.17 -6.06 12.72
CA ALA A 204 4.98 -6.86 12.43
C ALA A 204 4.33 -7.38 13.72
N VAL A 205 5.12 -7.89 14.67
CA VAL A 205 4.63 -8.33 15.97
C VAL A 205 4.04 -7.16 16.76
N GLY A 206 4.69 -6.00 16.76
CA GLY A 206 4.21 -4.82 17.47
C GLY A 206 2.89 -4.25 16.94
N MET A 207 2.72 -4.25 15.62
CA MET A 207 1.55 -3.65 14.94
C MET A 207 0.36 -4.62 14.82
N TYR A 208 0.63 -5.90 14.55
CA TYR A 208 -0.40 -6.89 14.19
C TYR A 208 -0.53 -8.01 15.24
N GLY A 209 0.27 -7.95 16.29
CA GLY A 209 0.27 -8.96 17.33
C GLY A 209 1.17 -10.16 17.04
N ARG A 210 1.17 -11.09 17.97
CA ARG A 210 2.05 -12.26 17.98
C ARG A 210 1.48 -13.41 17.13
N GLU A 211 1.37 -13.18 15.82
CA GLU A 211 0.89 -14.18 14.88
C GLU A 211 1.92 -15.32 14.70
N PRO A 212 1.51 -16.60 14.76
CA PRO A 212 2.44 -17.74 14.76
C PRO A 212 3.39 -17.76 13.55
N HIS A 213 2.92 -17.40 12.36
CA HIS A 213 3.77 -17.33 11.18
C HIS A 213 4.82 -16.20 11.27
N THR A 214 4.47 -15.06 11.86
CA THR A 214 5.41 -13.97 12.10
C THR A 214 6.46 -14.38 13.12
N LEU A 215 6.05 -15.00 14.24
CA LEU A 215 6.96 -15.52 15.26
C LEU A 215 7.91 -16.58 14.70
N TYR A 216 7.41 -17.48 13.86
CA TYR A 216 8.25 -18.49 13.18
C TYR A 216 9.35 -17.85 12.32
N ASN A 217 9.00 -16.85 11.51
CA ASN A 217 9.97 -16.17 10.65
C ASN A 217 10.96 -15.32 11.46
N LEU A 218 10.49 -14.66 12.53
CA LEU A 218 11.36 -13.93 13.47
C LEU A 218 12.33 -14.88 14.16
N CYS A 219 11.86 -16.04 14.61
CA CYS A 219 12.70 -17.10 15.16
C CYS A 219 13.79 -17.56 14.18
N ALA A 220 13.43 -17.75 12.91
CA ALA A 220 14.40 -18.13 11.88
C ALA A 220 15.46 -17.03 11.68
N ALA A 221 15.07 -15.76 11.64
CA ALA A 221 16.00 -14.63 11.55
C ALA A 221 16.92 -14.56 12.78
N TYR A 222 16.39 -14.71 13.99
CA TYR A 222 17.18 -14.74 15.23
C TYR A 222 18.17 -15.91 15.28
N THR A 223 17.76 -17.07 14.78
CA THR A 223 18.66 -18.23 14.67
C THR A 223 19.89 -17.91 13.80
N GLN A 224 19.67 -17.25 12.65
CA GLN A 224 20.74 -16.83 11.74
C GLN A 224 21.65 -15.74 12.35
N LEU A 225 21.11 -14.92 13.26
CA LEU A 225 21.86 -13.90 13.99
C LEU A 225 22.58 -14.45 15.24
N GLY A 226 22.40 -15.72 15.56
CA GLY A 226 22.97 -16.32 16.78
C GLY A 226 22.26 -15.92 18.09
N ARG A 227 21.07 -15.28 18.01
CA ARG A 227 20.21 -14.93 19.16
C ARG A 227 19.40 -16.17 19.59
N LEU A 228 20.12 -17.25 19.98
CA LEU A 228 19.53 -18.59 20.11
C LEU A 228 18.52 -18.70 21.26
N ASP A 229 18.75 -18.03 22.38
CA ASP A 229 17.82 -18.06 23.53
C ASP A 229 16.48 -17.42 23.17
N GLU A 230 16.51 -16.29 22.46
CA GLU A 230 15.32 -15.60 21.99
C GLU A 230 14.61 -16.40 20.88
N ALA A 231 15.37 -17.02 19.98
CA ALA A 231 14.82 -17.90 18.97
C ALA A 231 14.11 -19.11 19.59
N LEU A 232 14.69 -19.71 20.64
CA LEU A 232 14.09 -20.85 21.34
C LEU A 232 12.75 -20.45 22.00
N ALA A 233 12.71 -19.31 22.68
CA ALA A 233 11.48 -18.83 23.30
C ALA A 233 10.35 -18.59 22.26
N LEU A 234 10.70 -18.05 21.09
CA LEU A 234 9.73 -17.83 20.02
C LEU A 234 9.21 -19.14 19.43
N ILE A 235 10.09 -20.12 19.18
CA ILE A 235 9.66 -21.37 18.57
C ILE A 235 8.85 -22.24 19.54
N ASP A 236 9.13 -22.20 20.85
CA ASP A 236 8.33 -22.85 21.86
C ASP A 236 6.90 -22.25 21.91
N GLU A 237 6.76 -20.93 21.84
CA GLU A 237 5.48 -20.26 21.72
C GLU A 237 4.73 -20.64 20.42
N VAL A 238 5.44 -20.73 19.29
CA VAL A 238 4.82 -21.18 18.03
C VAL A 238 4.28 -22.59 18.16
N GLN A 239 5.03 -23.51 18.76
CA GLN A 239 4.59 -24.88 18.96
C GLN A 239 3.37 -25.00 19.88
N GLU A 240 3.30 -24.17 20.90
CA GLU A 240 2.15 -24.12 21.82
C GLU A 240 0.90 -23.57 21.12
N ARG A 241 1.02 -22.45 20.40
CA ARG A 241 -0.12 -21.74 19.80
C ARG A 241 -0.57 -22.28 18.45
N ALA A 242 0.34 -22.92 17.71
CA ALA A 242 0.10 -23.39 16.34
C ALA A 242 0.82 -24.73 16.06
N PRO A 243 0.42 -25.83 16.75
CA PRO A 243 1.06 -27.13 16.62
C PRO A 243 0.97 -27.74 15.21
N GLN A 244 0.10 -27.21 14.36
CA GLN A 244 -0.03 -27.58 12.95
C GLN A 244 1.16 -27.13 12.10
N ILE A 245 2.00 -26.19 12.56
CA ILE A 245 3.22 -25.75 11.87
C ILE A 245 4.32 -26.80 12.13
N LYS A 246 4.37 -27.83 11.29
CA LYS A 246 5.30 -28.96 11.45
C LYS A 246 6.76 -28.55 11.33
N GLU A 247 7.05 -27.51 10.56
CA GLU A 247 8.39 -26.94 10.38
C GLU A 247 8.96 -26.38 11.69
N ALA A 248 8.11 -25.99 12.65
CA ALA A 248 8.53 -25.49 13.95
C ALA A 248 9.31 -26.54 14.77
N VAL A 249 8.96 -27.81 14.65
CA VAL A 249 9.68 -28.90 15.33
C VAL A 249 11.12 -28.99 14.84
N LYS A 250 11.32 -28.98 13.51
CA LYS A 250 12.65 -29.03 12.90
C LYS A 250 13.47 -27.79 13.24
N GLN A 251 12.83 -26.63 13.22
CA GLN A 251 13.52 -25.38 13.57
C GLN A 251 13.99 -25.40 15.03
N ARG A 252 13.20 -25.92 15.95
CA ARG A 252 13.58 -26.07 17.35
C ARG A 252 14.81 -26.99 17.52
N GLU A 253 14.85 -28.12 16.81
CA GLU A 253 16.01 -29.02 16.79
C GLU A 253 17.28 -28.32 16.32
N VAL A 254 17.19 -27.55 15.22
CA VAL A 254 18.32 -26.75 14.69
C VAL A 254 18.84 -25.76 15.73
N ILE A 255 17.95 -25.08 16.46
CA ILE A 255 18.33 -24.13 17.51
C ILE A 255 19.06 -24.85 18.65
N LEU A 256 18.53 -25.97 19.13
CA LEU A 256 19.13 -26.73 20.22
C LEU A 256 20.50 -27.29 19.83
N GLU A 257 20.70 -27.75 18.60
CA GLU A 257 22.00 -28.18 18.10
C GLU A 257 22.98 -27.01 18.01
N ALA A 258 22.53 -25.82 17.56
CA ALA A 258 23.39 -24.64 17.51
C ALA A 258 23.82 -24.18 18.92
N MET A 259 22.93 -24.27 19.91
CA MET A 259 23.25 -23.95 21.30
C MET A 259 24.31 -24.92 21.87
N LYS A 260 24.19 -26.24 21.63
CA LYS A 260 25.19 -27.23 22.05
C LYS A 260 26.58 -26.95 21.48
N LYS A 261 26.64 -26.56 20.19
CA LYS A 261 27.92 -26.23 19.53
C LYS A 261 28.56 -24.95 20.08
N ARG A 262 27.80 -24.04 20.65
CA ARG A 262 28.30 -22.81 21.25
C ARG A 262 28.92 -23.05 22.65
N THR A 263 28.49 -24.11 23.33
CA THR A 263 28.96 -24.48 24.69
C THR A 263 30.08 -25.48 24.69
N SER A 264 30.42 -26.04 23.53
CA SER A 264 31.59 -26.95 23.29
C SER A 264 32.78 -26.17 22.80
#